data_459046e6a78f6779a4bc1e3bf26042f3
#
_entry.id   459046e6a78f6779a4bc1e3bf26042f3
#
_cell.length_a   1.000
_cell.length_b   1.000
_cell.length_c   1.000
_cell.angle_alpha   90.00
_cell.angle_beta   90.00
_cell.angle_gamma   90.00
#
_symmetry.space_group_name_H-M   'P 1'
#
loop_
_entity.id
_entity.type
_entity.pdbx_description
1 polymer ?
#
loop_
_entity_poly.entity_id
_entity_poly.type
_entity_poly.pdbx_seq_one_letter_code
_entity_poly.pdbx_strand_id
1 'polypeptide(L)'
;MTSDFSSVALIVRPGEPAEQFVGAINHGGGVAVQVGVTDAFPETAGGLLIAGDEAYSDADNVPQGLLDAIEGSYPVLGIGWGMHALNVAMGGQTPVKISGHRVHGEDLCSHPLFMAPGGKVGYTIAGSGWVTVPSDHSHGLLPAQVADGLLSSVYAGDQVVEAIEKPGRDWFIGVQWPAHMIDRTPAGFDSLLLALVERSERRV
;
A
#
# COMPACT_ATOMS: atom_id res chain seq x y z
N MET A 1 29.97 -13.49 7.61
CA MET A 1 28.65 -13.67 7.07
C MET A 1 27.90 -12.39 7.39
N THR A 2 27.84 -11.45 6.46
CA THR A 2 26.94 -10.31 6.55
C THR A 2 25.54 -10.90 6.40
N SER A 3 24.70 -10.76 7.42
CA SER A 3 23.29 -11.08 7.30
C SER A 3 22.70 -10.06 6.31
N ASP A 4 22.54 -10.46 5.05
CA ASP A 4 21.88 -9.66 4.03
C ASP A 4 20.37 -9.62 4.38
N PHE A 5 20.01 -8.73 5.31
CA PHE A 5 18.62 -8.40 5.51
C PHE A 5 18.16 -7.51 4.36
N SER A 6 17.01 -7.82 3.79
CA SER A 6 16.39 -6.99 2.77
C SER A 6 16.05 -5.62 3.32
N SER A 7 16.69 -4.60 2.78
CA SER A 7 16.37 -3.21 3.11
C SER A 7 15.18 -2.74 2.29
N VAL A 8 14.15 -2.25 2.99
CA VAL A 8 12.95 -1.66 2.41
C VAL A 8 12.91 -0.18 2.77
N ALA A 9 12.88 0.68 1.76
CA ALA A 9 12.63 2.10 1.98
C ALA A 9 11.23 2.30 2.56
N LEU A 10 11.10 3.15 3.57
CA LEU A 10 9.84 3.48 4.21
C LEU A 10 9.58 4.97 4.11
N ILE A 11 8.53 5.35 3.38
CA ILE A 11 8.00 6.71 3.36
C ILE A 11 6.68 6.71 4.10
N VAL A 12 6.59 7.50 5.18
CA VAL A 12 5.36 7.67 5.94
C VAL A 12 4.83 9.08 5.68
N ARG A 13 3.51 9.22 5.65
CA ARG A 13 2.85 10.51 5.52
C ARG A 13 3.37 11.49 6.58
N PRO A 14 3.71 12.74 6.21
CA PRO A 14 4.23 13.72 7.15
C PRO A 14 3.32 13.94 8.36
N GLY A 15 3.90 13.89 9.56
CA GLY A 15 3.19 14.05 10.82
C GLY A 15 2.61 12.77 11.42
N GLU A 16 2.69 11.63 10.73
CA GLU A 16 2.27 10.34 11.27
C GLU A 16 3.46 9.54 11.82
N PRO A 17 3.25 8.69 12.85
CA PRO A 17 4.30 7.86 13.44
C PRO A 17 4.69 6.71 12.51
N ALA A 18 5.99 6.41 12.43
CA ALA A 18 6.53 5.37 11.56
C ALA A 18 6.59 3.98 12.21
N GLU A 19 6.48 3.89 13.54
CA GLU A 19 6.80 2.69 14.32
C GLU A 19 5.98 1.47 13.90
N GLN A 20 4.68 1.66 13.64
CA GLN A 20 3.79 0.59 13.20
C GLN A 20 4.20 0.02 11.82
N PHE A 21 4.62 0.88 10.90
CA PHE A 21 5.06 0.47 9.57
C PHE A 21 6.46 -0.17 9.60
N VAL A 22 7.35 0.33 10.47
CA VAL A 22 8.64 -0.33 10.76
C VAL A 22 8.39 -1.74 11.31
N GLY A 23 7.46 -1.87 12.26
CA GLY A 23 7.06 -3.18 12.80
C GLY A 23 6.55 -4.14 11.72
N ALA A 24 5.77 -3.64 10.76
CA ALA A 24 5.26 -4.42 9.64
C ALA A 24 6.37 -4.92 8.69
N ILE A 25 7.36 -4.07 8.36
CA ILE A 25 8.54 -4.50 7.57
C ILE A 25 9.35 -5.55 8.33
N ASN A 26 9.58 -5.33 9.63
CA ASN A 26 10.32 -6.28 10.46
C ASN A 26 9.60 -7.63 10.59
N HIS A 27 8.26 -7.65 10.65
CA HIS A 27 7.47 -8.88 10.62
C HIS A 27 7.75 -9.68 9.33
N GLY A 28 7.90 -8.99 8.20
CA GLY A 28 8.29 -9.59 6.93
C GLY A 28 9.75 -10.07 6.87
N GLY A 29 10.55 -9.84 7.90
CA GLY A 29 11.99 -10.19 7.94
C GLY A 29 12.89 -9.11 7.30
N GLY A 30 12.35 -7.97 6.90
CA GLY A 30 13.11 -6.85 6.31
C GLY A 30 13.62 -5.86 7.35
N VAL A 31 14.44 -4.93 6.90
CA VAL A 31 14.92 -3.77 7.67
C VAL A 31 14.40 -2.49 7.02
N ALA A 32 13.71 -1.65 7.81
CA ALA A 32 13.18 -0.39 7.32
C ALA A 32 14.27 0.69 7.25
N VAL A 33 14.38 1.36 6.10
CA VAL A 33 15.17 2.57 5.89
C VAL A 33 14.21 3.74 5.74
N GLN A 34 14.04 4.55 6.78
CA GLN A 34 13.13 5.70 6.74
C GLN A 34 13.65 6.78 5.78
N VAL A 35 12.76 7.28 4.94
CA VAL A 35 13.04 8.25 3.87
C VAL A 35 12.01 9.38 3.95
N GLY A 36 12.46 10.62 3.85
CA GLY A 36 11.55 11.77 3.79
C GLY A 36 10.85 11.89 2.45
N VAL A 37 9.73 12.60 2.41
CA VAL A 37 8.92 12.77 1.18
C VAL A 37 9.65 13.47 0.04
N THR A 38 10.66 14.26 0.35
CA THR A 38 11.50 15.00 -0.63
C THR A 38 12.79 14.27 -0.99
N ASP A 39 13.11 13.18 -0.29
CA ASP A 39 14.37 12.48 -0.46
C ASP A 39 14.25 11.47 -1.63
N ALA A 40 15.38 11.27 -2.32
CA ALA A 40 15.49 10.25 -3.36
C ALA A 40 15.37 8.83 -2.77
N PHE A 41 15.01 7.87 -3.62
CA PHE A 41 15.02 6.45 -3.25
C PHE A 41 16.45 6.01 -2.90
N PRO A 42 16.68 5.40 -1.72
CA PRO A 42 18.03 5.06 -1.27
C PRO A 42 18.59 3.85 -2.06
N GLU A 43 19.83 3.95 -2.51
CA GLU A 43 20.52 2.89 -3.25
C GLU A 43 20.63 1.56 -2.46
N THR A 44 20.56 1.64 -1.13
CA THR A 44 20.62 0.48 -0.24
C THR A 44 19.30 -0.27 -0.10
N ALA A 45 18.18 0.27 -0.64
CA ALA A 45 16.88 -0.36 -0.54
C ALA A 45 16.52 -1.11 -1.84
N GLY A 46 15.94 -2.29 -1.68
CA GLY A 46 15.49 -3.13 -2.80
C GLY A 46 13.99 -3.00 -3.10
N GLY A 47 13.21 -2.26 -2.29
CA GLY A 47 11.78 -2.01 -2.44
C GLY A 47 11.28 -0.86 -1.59
N LEU A 48 10.01 -0.49 -1.77
CA LEU A 48 9.39 0.66 -1.11
C LEU A 48 8.08 0.25 -0.42
N LEU A 49 7.98 0.54 0.88
CA LEU A 49 6.70 0.70 1.57
C LEU A 49 6.39 2.19 1.70
N ILE A 50 5.23 2.60 1.18
CA ILE A 50 4.72 3.96 1.34
C ILE A 50 3.36 3.90 2.03
N ALA A 51 3.18 4.62 3.13
CA ALA A 51 2.04 4.41 4.00
C ALA A 51 1.59 5.67 4.74
N GLY A 52 0.34 5.64 5.21
CA GLY A 52 -0.27 6.64 6.08
C GLY A 52 -1.76 6.35 6.25
N ASP A 53 -2.30 6.81 7.39
CA ASP A 53 -3.69 6.56 7.79
C ASP A 53 -4.65 7.63 7.24
N GLU A 54 -4.18 8.86 7.06
CA GLU A 54 -4.99 9.95 6.50
C GLU A 54 -5.00 9.91 4.96
N ALA A 55 -5.99 10.58 4.36
CA ALA A 55 -6.11 10.62 2.91
C ALA A 55 -5.03 11.50 2.25
N TYR A 56 -4.65 11.14 1.04
CA TYR A 56 -3.90 12.00 0.13
C TYR A 56 -4.79 13.16 -0.33
N SER A 57 -4.23 14.35 -0.41
CA SER A 57 -4.93 15.57 -0.82
C SER A 57 -4.17 16.31 -1.94
N ASP A 58 -4.82 17.28 -2.58
CA ASP A 58 -4.19 18.12 -3.59
C ASP A 58 -3.04 18.99 -3.04
N ALA A 59 -2.93 19.12 -1.72
CA ALA A 59 -1.81 19.81 -1.06
C ALA A 59 -0.59 18.92 -0.86
N ASP A 60 -0.74 17.60 -0.99
CA ASP A 60 0.36 16.66 -0.87
C ASP A 60 1.18 16.62 -2.16
N ASN A 61 2.50 16.57 -2.03
CA ASN A 61 3.37 16.31 -3.16
C ASN A 61 3.57 14.79 -3.30
N VAL A 62 3.68 14.33 -4.54
CA VAL A 62 4.12 12.95 -4.79
C VAL A 62 5.55 12.79 -4.27
N PRO A 63 5.82 11.83 -3.37
CA PRO A 63 7.15 11.65 -2.82
C PRO A 63 8.19 11.32 -3.89
N GLN A 64 9.39 11.96 -3.80
CA GLN A 64 10.44 11.75 -4.78
C GLN A 64 10.89 10.29 -4.82
N GLY A 65 11.08 9.65 -3.66
CA GLY A 65 11.46 8.24 -3.59
C GLY A 65 10.43 7.28 -4.21
N LEU A 66 9.14 7.66 -4.26
CA LEU A 66 8.13 6.89 -4.99
C LEU A 66 8.31 7.03 -6.51
N LEU A 67 8.57 8.23 -7.02
CA LEU A 67 8.85 8.43 -8.45
C LEU A 67 10.07 7.64 -8.90
N ASP A 68 11.15 7.70 -8.12
CA ASP A 68 12.39 6.98 -8.39
C ASP A 68 12.16 5.45 -8.35
N ALA A 69 11.37 4.95 -7.38
CA ALA A 69 11.03 3.54 -7.29
C ALA A 69 10.20 3.06 -8.49
N ILE A 70 9.27 3.89 -8.98
CA ILE A 70 8.47 3.60 -10.19
C ILE A 70 9.38 3.56 -11.42
N GLU A 71 10.25 4.56 -11.62
CA GLU A 71 11.19 4.63 -12.74
C GLU A 71 12.15 3.43 -12.75
N GLY A 72 12.70 3.07 -11.57
CA GLY A 72 13.57 1.91 -11.39
C GLY A 72 12.84 0.57 -11.39
N SER A 73 11.49 0.56 -11.47
CA SER A 73 10.65 -0.64 -11.35
C SER A 73 10.90 -1.44 -10.05
N TYR A 74 11.26 -0.78 -8.95
CA TYR A 74 11.38 -1.42 -7.64
C TYR A 74 10.00 -1.85 -7.13
N PRO A 75 9.88 -2.98 -6.39
CA PRO A 75 8.61 -3.37 -5.80
C PRO A 75 8.09 -2.27 -4.86
N VAL A 76 6.80 -1.94 -5.01
CA VAL A 76 6.13 -0.90 -4.21
C VAL A 76 4.87 -1.47 -3.58
N LEU A 77 4.74 -1.30 -2.26
CA LEU A 77 3.48 -1.49 -1.53
C LEU A 77 3.02 -0.15 -0.97
N GLY A 78 1.84 0.30 -1.39
CA GLY A 78 1.17 1.47 -0.84
C GLY A 78 0.06 1.06 0.15
N ILE A 79 0.01 1.67 1.34
CA ILE A 79 -1.05 1.43 2.33
C ILE A 79 -1.76 2.76 2.62
N GLY A 80 -3.09 2.81 2.51
CA GLY A 80 -3.90 3.98 2.78
C GLY A 80 -3.45 5.19 1.94
N TRP A 81 -2.87 6.22 2.58
CA TRP A 81 -2.27 7.35 1.89
C TRP A 81 -1.29 6.93 0.79
N GLY A 82 -0.52 5.88 1.04
CA GLY A 82 0.44 5.35 0.07
C GLY A 82 -0.22 4.74 -1.18
N MET A 83 -1.38 4.12 -1.05
CA MET A 83 -2.17 3.69 -2.22
C MET A 83 -2.59 4.89 -3.06
N HIS A 84 -3.06 5.96 -2.41
CA HIS A 84 -3.47 7.17 -3.11
C HIS A 84 -2.28 7.87 -3.80
N ALA A 85 -1.13 7.97 -3.10
CA ALA A 85 0.10 8.52 -3.65
C ALA A 85 0.58 7.74 -4.88
N LEU A 86 0.51 6.41 -4.84
CA LEU A 86 0.84 5.55 -5.99
C LEU A 86 -0.10 5.81 -7.17
N ASN A 87 -1.40 5.94 -6.91
CA ASN A 87 -2.38 6.27 -7.95
C ASN A 87 -2.06 7.61 -8.62
N VAL A 88 -1.81 8.66 -7.84
CA VAL A 88 -1.48 10.00 -8.36
C VAL A 88 -0.14 9.99 -9.12
N ALA A 89 0.88 9.31 -8.58
CA ALA A 89 2.18 9.16 -9.25
C ALA A 89 2.07 8.48 -10.63
N MET A 90 1.07 7.61 -10.80
CA MET A 90 0.78 6.91 -12.06
C MET A 90 -0.19 7.68 -12.97
N GLY A 91 -0.58 8.91 -12.62
CA GLY A 91 -1.43 9.79 -13.41
C GLY A 91 -2.92 9.71 -13.09
N GLY A 92 -3.32 9.05 -11.99
CA GLY A 92 -4.69 9.04 -11.49
C GLY A 92 -5.06 10.32 -10.74
N GLN A 93 -6.31 10.40 -10.31
CA GLN A 93 -6.82 11.54 -9.55
C GLN A 93 -6.71 11.29 -8.04
N THR A 94 -6.81 12.38 -7.27
CA THR A 94 -6.88 12.32 -5.80
C THR A 94 -8.17 11.62 -5.33
N PRO A 95 -8.15 11.00 -4.12
CA PRO A 95 -9.33 10.32 -3.59
C PRO A 95 -10.46 11.30 -3.28
N VAL A 96 -11.68 10.82 -3.34
CA VAL A 96 -12.88 11.58 -3.00
C VAL A 96 -13.40 11.21 -1.61
N LYS A 97 -14.15 12.10 -0.97
CA LYS A 97 -14.80 11.82 0.31
C LYS A 97 -15.87 10.75 0.14
N ILE A 98 -15.82 9.75 1.02
CA ILE A 98 -16.78 8.65 1.07
C ILE A 98 -17.37 8.51 2.49
N SER A 99 -18.38 7.66 2.64
CA SER A 99 -19.03 7.39 3.92
C SER A 99 -19.15 5.89 4.16
N GLY A 100 -19.21 5.48 5.42
CA GLY A 100 -19.39 4.07 5.79
C GLY A 100 -18.10 3.27 5.99
N HIS A 101 -16.93 3.88 5.75
CA HIS A 101 -15.62 3.26 5.90
C HIS A 101 -14.86 3.71 7.15
N ARG A 102 -15.44 4.66 7.91
CA ARG A 102 -14.97 5.11 9.23
C ARG A 102 -16.17 5.32 10.13
N VAL A 103 -16.10 4.82 11.37
CA VAL A 103 -17.12 5.05 12.40
C VAL A 103 -16.52 5.90 13.51
N HIS A 104 -17.06 7.09 13.71
CA HIS A 104 -16.62 7.98 14.79
C HIS A 104 -16.81 7.34 16.17
N GLY A 105 -15.76 7.34 16.98
CA GLY A 105 -15.78 6.81 18.35
C GLY A 105 -15.43 5.32 18.46
N GLU A 106 -15.15 4.66 17.36
CA GLU A 106 -14.59 3.31 17.32
C GLU A 106 -13.15 3.34 16.82
N ASP A 107 -12.31 2.47 17.33
CA ASP A 107 -10.92 2.36 16.89
C ASP A 107 -10.81 1.95 15.41
N LEU A 108 -11.67 0.98 15.01
CA LEU A 108 -11.78 0.50 13.64
C LEU A 108 -13.21 0.01 13.39
N CYS A 109 -13.75 0.30 12.21
CA CYS A 109 -14.90 -0.46 11.68
C CYS A 109 -14.42 -1.61 10.79
N SER A 110 -15.34 -2.40 10.27
CA SER A 110 -15.03 -3.47 9.32
C SER A 110 -16.08 -3.50 8.23
N HIS A 111 -15.66 -3.78 7.01
CA HIS A 111 -16.58 -3.94 5.89
C HIS A 111 -16.15 -5.07 4.94
N PRO A 112 -17.11 -5.64 4.18
CA PRO A 112 -16.80 -6.67 3.21
C PRO A 112 -16.15 -6.08 1.96
N LEU A 113 -15.13 -6.77 1.46
CA LEU A 113 -14.46 -6.51 0.20
C LEU A 113 -14.63 -7.68 -0.75
N PHE A 114 -14.74 -7.39 -2.03
CA PHE A 114 -14.67 -8.40 -3.09
C PHE A 114 -13.30 -8.34 -3.77
N MET A 115 -12.52 -9.40 -3.64
CA MET A 115 -11.23 -9.57 -4.33
C MET A 115 -11.47 -10.26 -5.68
N ALA A 116 -11.15 -9.56 -6.76
CA ALA A 116 -11.25 -10.11 -8.11
C ALA A 116 -10.23 -11.25 -8.31
N PRO A 117 -10.62 -12.37 -8.92
CA PRO A 117 -9.68 -13.45 -9.22
C PRO A 117 -8.67 -13.02 -10.29
N GLY A 118 -7.43 -13.53 -10.19
CA GLY A 118 -6.38 -13.32 -11.19
C GLY A 118 -5.54 -12.05 -11.01
N GLY A 119 -5.86 -11.18 -10.04
CA GLY A 119 -5.02 -10.04 -9.68
C GLY A 119 -3.83 -10.43 -8.81
N LYS A 120 -2.80 -9.56 -8.77
CA LYS A 120 -1.60 -9.75 -7.94
C LYS A 120 -1.94 -9.80 -6.46
N VAL A 121 -2.89 -8.97 -6.01
CA VAL A 121 -3.36 -8.95 -4.63
C VAL A 121 -3.91 -10.32 -4.26
N GLY A 122 -4.88 -10.83 -5.02
CA GLY A 122 -5.48 -12.14 -4.78
C GLY A 122 -4.46 -13.29 -4.88
N TYR A 123 -3.53 -13.21 -5.83
CA TYR A 123 -2.45 -14.19 -5.95
C TYR A 123 -1.50 -14.16 -4.74
N THR A 124 -1.12 -12.97 -4.28
CA THR A 124 -0.19 -12.80 -3.14
C THR A 124 -0.82 -13.27 -1.83
N ILE A 125 -2.10 -12.97 -1.62
CA ILE A 125 -2.87 -13.38 -0.41
C ILE A 125 -3.35 -14.84 -0.53
N ALA A 126 -3.23 -15.45 -1.69
CA ALA A 126 -3.76 -16.77 -2.02
C ALA A 126 -5.29 -16.87 -1.83
N GLY A 127 -6.02 -15.82 -2.19
CA GLY A 127 -7.48 -15.72 -2.02
C GLY A 127 -8.19 -14.93 -3.10
N SER A 128 -9.51 -15.15 -3.20
CA SER A 128 -10.43 -14.36 -4.04
C SER A 128 -11.85 -14.46 -3.47
N GLY A 129 -12.74 -13.57 -3.93
CA GLY A 129 -14.12 -13.51 -3.44
C GLY A 129 -14.29 -12.55 -2.26
N TRP A 130 -15.34 -12.78 -1.46
CA TRP A 130 -15.69 -11.88 -0.35
C TRP A 130 -14.85 -12.18 0.90
N VAL A 131 -14.34 -11.12 1.50
CA VAL A 131 -13.61 -11.13 2.78
C VAL A 131 -13.96 -9.87 3.56
N THR A 132 -13.92 -9.93 4.88
CA THR A 132 -14.12 -8.74 5.75
C THR A 132 -12.77 -8.27 6.28
N VAL A 133 -12.49 -6.97 6.15
CA VAL A 133 -11.26 -6.32 6.63
C VAL A 133 -11.58 -5.18 7.58
N PRO A 134 -10.64 -4.79 8.45
CA PRO A 134 -10.73 -3.54 9.21
C PRO A 134 -10.63 -2.34 8.27
N SER A 135 -11.29 -1.25 8.65
CA SER A 135 -11.37 -0.03 7.88
C SER A 135 -11.39 1.20 8.78
N ASP A 136 -10.61 2.21 8.42
CA ASP A 136 -10.62 3.52 9.08
C ASP A 136 -10.25 4.63 8.11
N HIS A 137 -11.03 4.80 7.04
CA HIS A 137 -10.78 5.86 6.07
C HIS A 137 -12.05 6.62 5.68
N SER A 138 -11.91 7.91 5.43
CA SER A 138 -13.00 8.82 5.05
C SER A 138 -12.94 9.25 3.58
N HIS A 139 -11.89 8.83 2.87
CA HIS A 139 -11.69 9.08 1.44
C HIS A 139 -11.29 7.78 0.76
N GLY A 140 -11.61 7.66 -0.51
CA GLY A 140 -11.29 6.49 -1.32
C GLY A 140 -11.27 6.82 -2.81
N LEU A 141 -10.75 5.91 -3.60
CA LEU A 141 -10.79 6.00 -5.06
C LEU A 141 -12.07 5.36 -5.56
N LEU A 142 -12.75 6.01 -6.48
CA LEU A 142 -13.74 5.39 -7.34
C LEU A 142 -13.06 4.94 -8.65
N PRO A 143 -13.65 4.05 -9.44
CA PRO A 143 -13.03 3.57 -10.68
C PRO A 143 -12.56 4.68 -11.63
N ALA A 144 -13.28 5.81 -11.65
CA ALA A 144 -12.92 6.96 -12.50
C ALA A 144 -11.68 7.74 -12.03
N GLN A 145 -11.25 7.59 -10.79
CA GLN A 145 -10.03 8.23 -10.28
C GLN A 145 -8.77 7.37 -10.47
N VAL A 146 -8.93 6.09 -10.77
CA VAL A 146 -7.77 5.18 -10.92
C VAL A 146 -7.03 5.50 -12.22
N ALA A 147 -5.70 5.55 -12.15
CA ALA A 147 -4.84 5.79 -13.30
C ALA A 147 -5.05 4.72 -14.39
N ASP A 148 -5.02 5.11 -15.67
CA ASP A 148 -5.22 4.20 -16.81
C ASP A 148 -4.24 3.01 -16.83
N GLY A 149 -3.05 3.19 -16.25
CA GLY A 149 -2.02 2.15 -16.16
C GLY A 149 -2.17 1.19 -14.99
N LEU A 150 -3.20 1.35 -14.15
CA LEU A 150 -3.48 0.52 -12.98
C LEU A 150 -4.79 -0.25 -13.14
N LEU A 151 -4.87 -1.40 -12.49
CA LEU A 151 -6.08 -2.20 -12.36
C LEU A 151 -6.64 -2.04 -10.95
N SER A 152 -7.95 -1.89 -10.84
CA SER A 152 -8.67 -2.03 -9.59
C SER A 152 -8.96 -3.52 -9.36
N SER A 153 -8.34 -4.12 -8.34
CA SER A 153 -8.41 -5.57 -8.09
C SER A 153 -9.26 -5.95 -6.89
N VAL A 154 -9.57 -4.98 -6.01
CA VAL A 154 -10.43 -5.18 -4.84
C VAL A 154 -11.40 -4.02 -4.71
N TYR A 155 -12.65 -4.33 -4.35
CA TYR A 155 -13.74 -3.36 -4.23
C TYR A 155 -14.55 -3.58 -2.97
N ALA A 156 -14.99 -2.50 -2.34
CA ALA A 156 -16.06 -2.55 -1.36
C ALA A 156 -17.44 -2.68 -2.05
N GLY A 157 -18.47 -3.00 -1.28
CA GLY A 157 -19.83 -3.21 -1.80
C GLY A 157 -20.46 -1.96 -2.43
N ASP A 158 -19.99 -0.77 -2.11
CA ASP A 158 -20.37 0.52 -2.66
C ASP A 158 -19.49 0.98 -3.84
N GLN A 159 -18.66 0.08 -4.37
CA GLN A 159 -17.75 0.30 -5.50
C GLN A 159 -16.53 1.17 -5.19
N VAL A 160 -16.25 1.50 -3.94
CA VAL A 160 -14.98 2.09 -3.55
C VAL A 160 -13.87 1.10 -3.89
N VAL A 161 -12.81 1.59 -4.54
CA VAL A 161 -11.64 0.78 -4.90
C VAL A 161 -10.76 0.62 -3.66
N GLU A 162 -10.58 -0.62 -3.25
CA GLU A 162 -9.85 -0.98 -2.03
C GLU A 162 -8.45 -1.53 -2.32
N ALA A 163 -8.17 -1.91 -3.58
CA ALA A 163 -6.81 -2.15 -4.02
C ALA A 163 -6.63 -1.83 -5.50
N ILE A 164 -5.44 -1.32 -5.79
CA ILE A 164 -4.93 -1.06 -7.14
C ILE A 164 -3.65 -1.84 -7.36
N GLU A 165 -3.37 -2.22 -8.61
CA GLU A 165 -2.15 -2.91 -8.97
C GLU A 165 -1.71 -2.60 -10.40
N LYS A 166 -0.41 -2.54 -10.64
CA LYS A 166 0.10 -2.41 -12.01
C LYS A 166 0.10 -3.78 -12.70
N PRO A 167 -0.50 -3.94 -13.87
CA PRO A 167 -0.41 -5.16 -14.65
C PRO A 167 1.03 -5.42 -15.14
N GLY A 168 1.32 -6.64 -15.54
CA GLY A 168 2.64 -7.01 -16.07
C GLY A 168 3.64 -7.42 -14.98
N ARG A 169 4.94 -7.14 -15.20
CA ARG A 169 6.02 -7.67 -14.35
C ARG A 169 6.28 -6.85 -13.09
N ASP A 170 6.05 -5.54 -13.14
CA ASP A 170 6.32 -4.65 -12.02
C ASP A 170 5.38 -4.98 -10.86
N TRP A 171 5.91 -5.06 -9.67
CA TRP A 171 5.13 -5.37 -8.48
C TRP A 171 4.78 -4.09 -7.74
N PHE A 172 3.81 -3.35 -8.28
CA PHE A 172 3.21 -2.18 -7.64
C PHE A 172 1.82 -2.57 -7.19
N ILE A 173 1.59 -2.48 -5.90
CA ILE A 173 0.31 -2.77 -5.24
C ILE A 173 0.01 -1.63 -4.29
N GLY A 174 -1.22 -1.13 -4.31
CA GLY A 174 -1.77 -0.24 -3.30
C GLY A 174 -3.00 -0.86 -2.67
N VAL A 175 -3.13 -0.77 -1.34
CA VAL A 175 -4.28 -1.26 -0.59
C VAL A 175 -4.81 -0.18 0.35
N GLN A 176 -6.14 -0.12 0.52
CA GLN A 176 -6.77 0.89 1.35
C GLN A 176 -6.86 0.46 2.81
N TRP A 177 -7.08 -0.83 3.06
CA TRP A 177 -7.14 -1.36 4.42
C TRP A 177 -5.78 -1.28 5.14
N PRO A 178 -5.77 -1.21 6.49
CA PRO A 178 -4.54 -1.06 7.26
C PRO A 178 -3.74 -2.38 7.32
N ALA A 179 -3.11 -2.76 6.20
CA ALA A 179 -2.36 -4.01 6.03
C ALA A 179 -1.18 -4.16 7.01
N HIS A 180 -0.71 -3.06 7.61
CA HIS A 180 0.31 -3.07 8.67
C HIS A 180 -0.21 -3.57 10.02
N MET A 181 -1.53 -3.56 10.24
CA MET A 181 -2.17 -4.09 11.46
C MET A 181 -2.40 -5.60 11.34
N ILE A 182 -1.32 -6.35 11.34
CA ILE A 182 -1.29 -7.79 11.03
C ILE A 182 -2.26 -8.60 11.90
N ASP A 183 -2.33 -8.29 13.19
CA ASP A 183 -3.22 -8.97 14.13
C ASP A 183 -4.70 -8.63 13.94
N ARG A 184 -5.02 -7.62 13.14
CA ARG A 184 -6.37 -7.13 12.87
C ARG A 184 -6.88 -7.53 11.49
N THR A 185 -5.99 -7.83 10.55
CA THR A 185 -6.33 -8.28 9.20
C THR A 185 -6.59 -9.79 9.16
N PRO A 186 -7.35 -10.30 8.18
CA PRO A 186 -7.55 -11.73 8.00
C PRO A 186 -6.23 -12.49 7.82
N ALA A 187 -6.21 -13.75 8.24
CA ALA A 187 -5.04 -14.62 8.07
C ALA A 187 -4.57 -14.67 6.62
N GLY A 188 -3.25 -14.53 6.40
CA GLY A 188 -2.63 -14.52 5.07
C GLY A 188 -2.53 -13.13 4.42
N PHE A 189 -3.14 -12.08 4.98
CA PHE A 189 -3.04 -10.72 4.44
C PHE A 189 -1.65 -10.10 4.66
N ASP A 190 -0.91 -10.55 5.66
CA ASP A 190 0.50 -10.24 5.88
C ASP A 190 1.42 -10.69 4.74
N SER A 191 0.95 -11.60 3.87
CA SER A 191 1.68 -12.03 2.67
C SER A 191 2.04 -10.87 1.73
N LEU A 192 1.33 -9.74 1.78
CA LEU A 192 1.71 -8.55 1.03
C LEU A 192 3.04 -7.96 1.52
N LEU A 193 3.24 -7.91 2.84
CA LEU A 193 4.47 -7.43 3.46
C LEU A 193 5.62 -8.43 3.24
N LEU A 194 5.35 -9.73 3.45
CA LEU A 194 6.31 -10.81 3.16
C LEU A 194 6.77 -10.76 1.70
N ALA A 195 5.84 -10.58 0.75
CA ALA A 195 6.15 -10.50 -0.67
C ALA A 195 6.94 -9.25 -1.04
N LEU A 196 6.69 -8.10 -0.40
CA LEU A 196 7.49 -6.90 -0.59
C LEU A 196 8.95 -7.16 -0.17
N VAL A 197 9.15 -7.69 1.04
CA VAL A 197 10.50 -7.99 1.58
C VAL A 197 11.24 -9.00 0.69
N GLU A 198 10.60 -10.12 0.32
CA GLU A 198 11.19 -11.14 -0.57
C GLU A 198 11.63 -10.55 -1.92
N ARG A 199 10.82 -9.64 -2.48
CA ARG A 199 11.13 -8.99 -3.76
C ARG A 199 12.25 -7.96 -3.64
N SER A 200 12.39 -7.34 -2.46
CA SER A 200 13.47 -6.41 -2.16
C SER A 200 14.83 -7.10 -2.12
N GLU A 201 14.91 -8.38 -1.67
CA GLU A 201 16.13 -9.17 -1.69
C GLU A 201 16.70 -9.42 -3.08
N ARG A 202 15.83 -9.59 -4.06
CA ARG A 202 16.23 -10.00 -5.43
C ARG A 202 16.87 -8.88 -6.25
N ARG A 203 16.99 -7.68 -5.69
CA ARG A 203 17.51 -6.49 -6.40
C ARG A 203 18.80 -5.90 -5.85
N VAL A 204 19.32 -6.43 -4.75
CA VAL A 204 20.60 -6.02 -4.15
C VAL A 204 21.78 -6.81 -4.74
#